data_d29e4e7ed5365f896687cfa3604f4016
#
_entry.id   d29e4e7ed5365f896687cfa3604f4016
#
_cell.length_a   1.000
_cell.length_b   1.000
_cell.length_c   1.000
_cell.angle_alpha   90.00
_cell.angle_beta   90.00
_cell.angle_gamma   90.00
#
_symmetry.space_group_name_H-M   'P 1'
#
loop_
_entity.id
_entity.type
_entity.pdbx_description
1 polymer ?
#
loop_
_entity_poly.entity_id
_entity_poly.type
_entity_poly.pdbx_seq_one_letter_code
_entity_poly.pdbx_strand_id
1 'polypeptide(L)'
;VYNENAHCRPTIAEIDLNALRDNTLAVRKAVGPSVKIMPAVKANGYGHGAVQTARAFAAGGADAFCLATVEEAVELREAGFSQPLLVLGCCLPDAAELIVRHDISATVCDMAFARSLSDAARALNVEARIHIKLDTGMGRIGILPETCSDFVAEVASLPAVCIEGLYTHFSSADDQATDFTNHQIARFRDAVDAVRRRGIRPAVIHASN
;
A
#
# COMPACT_ATOMS: atom_id res chain seq x y z
N VAL A 1 1.35 19.18 14.28
CA VAL A 1 0.99 20.12 15.36
C VAL A 1 1.73 21.42 15.09
N TYR A 2 1.04 22.40 14.50
CA TYR A 2 1.60 23.73 14.36
C TYR A 2 1.64 24.37 15.75
N ASN A 3 2.84 24.70 16.21
CA ASN A 3 3.01 25.50 17.39
C ASN A 3 2.92 26.97 16.94
N GLU A 4 1.80 27.61 17.20
CA GLU A 4 1.53 29.03 16.82
C GLU A 4 2.53 30.04 17.42
N ASN A 5 3.41 29.62 18.33
CA ASN A 5 4.37 30.48 19.02
C ASN A 5 5.84 30.32 18.61
N ALA A 6 6.14 29.59 17.52
CA ALA A 6 7.53 29.32 17.11
C ALA A 6 7.96 30.00 15.81
N HIS A 7 7.48 31.20 15.51
CA HIS A 7 7.89 31.94 14.31
C HIS A 7 9.25 32.66 14.49
N CYS A 8 10.31 31.88 14.77
CA CYS A 8 11.69 32.41 14.75
C CYS A 8 12.26 32.53 13.33
N ARG A 9 11.59 31.99 12.30
CA ARG A 9 12.03 32.07 10.91
C ARG A 9 10.89 32.55 10.01
N PRO A 10 11.17 33.49 9.07
CA PRO A 10 10.15 33.98 8.13
C PRO A 10 9.85 33.00 6.99
N THR A 11 10.63 31.91 6.88
CA THR A 11 10.43 30.91 5.82
C THR A 11 9.37 29.91 6.24
N ILE A 12 8.31 29.82 5.45
CA ILE A 12 7.19 28.88 5.63
C ILE A 12 6.99 28.08 4.35
N ALA A 13 6.40 26.88 4.46
CA ALA A 13 5.87 26.13 3.35
C ALA A 13 4.34 26.21 3.39
N GLU A 14 3.74 26.78 2.37
CA GLU A 14 2.30 26.81 2.19
C GLU A 14 1.85 25.60 1.37
N ILE A 15 0.91 24.82 1.90
CA ILE A 15 0.37 23.63 1.23
C ILE A 15 -1.07 23.93 0.78
N ASP A 16 -1.29 23.94 -0.54
CA ASP A 16 -2.63 24.10 -1.11
C ASP A 16 -3.38 22.76 -1.10
N LEU A 17 -4.25 22.60 -0.12
CA LEU A 17 -5.09 21.39 0.02
C LEU A 17 -6.13 21.26 -1.10
N ASN A 18 -6.57 22.38 -1.72
CA ASN A 18 -7.46 22.33 -2.86
C ASN A 18 -6.74 21.75 -4.09
N ALA A 19 -5.49 22.16 -4.33
CA ALA A 19 -4.69 21.59 -5.41
C ALA A 19 -4.50 20.07 -5.25
N LEU A 20 -4.28 19.57 -4.02
CA LEU A 20 -4.19 18.14 -3.73
C LEU A 20 -5.51 17.41 -4.04
N ARG A 21 -6.65 17.98 -3.61
CA ARG A 21 -7.98 17.44 -3.94
C ARG A 21 -8.20 17.43 -5.45
N ASP A 22 -7.93 18.51 -6.14
CA ASP A 22 -8.19 18.67 -7.57
C ASP A 22 -7.29 17.76 -8.40
N ASN A 23 -6.04 17.50 -7.98
CA ASN A 23 -5.17 16.48 -8.56
C ASN A 23 -5.79 15.08 -8.43
N THR A 24 -6.38 14.76 -7.28
CA THR A 24 -7.07 13.46 -7.10
C THR A 24 -8.29 13.34 -8.02
N LEU A 25 -9.07 14.42 -8.17
CA LEU A 25 -10.19 14.47 -9.12
C LEU A 25 -9.72 14.30 -10.57
N ALA A 26 -8.58 14.90 -10.94
CA ALA A 26 -8.00 14.74 -12.27
C ALA A 26 -7.58 13.28 -12.52
N VAL A 27 -6.96 12.62 -11.54
CA VAL A 27 -6.64 11.18 -11.62
C VAL A 27 -7.94 10.36 -11.75
N ARG A 28 -8.97 10.64 -10.93
CA ARG A 28 -10.27 9.96 -11.02
C ARG A 28 -10.87 10.09 -12.42
N LYS A 29 -10.81 11.28 -13.00
CA LYS A 29 -11.28 11.51 -14.37
C LYS A 29 -10.51 10.69 -15.40
N ALA A 30 -9.20 10.55 -15.22
CA ALA A 30 -8.34 9.81 -16.15
C ALA A 30 -8.56 8.30 -16.08
N VAL A 31 -8.72 7.73 -14.86
CA VAL A 31 -8.81 6.27 -14.66
C VAL A 31 -10.27 5.75 -14.69
N GLY A 32 -11.25 6.63 -14.55
CA GLY A 32 -12.67 6.27 -14.52
C GLY A 32 -13.15 5.77 -13.13
N PRO A 33 -14.47 5.49 -13.01
CA PRO A 33 -15.08 5.17 -11.71
C PRO A 33 -14.80 3.74 -11.22
N SER A 34 -14.37 2.84 -12.10
CA SER A 34 -14.16 1.42 -11.76
C SER A 34 -12.78 1.13 -11.19
N VAL A 35 -11.81 2.05 -11.34
CA VAL A 35 -10.45 1.91 -10.82
C VAL A 35 -10.35 2.59 -9.46
N LYS A 36 -9.88 1.86 -8.45
CA LYS A 36 -9.63 2.42 -7.12
C LYS A 36 -8.37 3.29 -7.14
N ILE A 37 -8.41 4.40 -6.40
CA ILE A 37 -7.28 5.32 -6.22
C ILE A 37 -6.75 5.16 -4.81
N MET A 38 -5.46 4.81 -4.69
CA MET A 38 -4.77 4.60 -3.42
C MET A 38 -3.47 5.43 -3.40
N PRO A 39 -3.56 6.75 -3.12
CA PRO A 39 -2.39 7.61 -3.09
C PRO A 39 -1.48 7.30 -1.90
N ALA A 40 -0.18 7.52 -2.09
CA ALA A 40 0.80 7.42 -1.03
C ALA A 40 0.85 8.72 -0.22
N VAL A 41 0.69 8.61 1.10
CA VAL A 41 0.79 9.72 2.06
C VAL A 41 1.90 9.49 3.09
N LYS A 42 2.82 8.58 2.78
CA LYS A 42 4.02 8.27 3.58
C LYS A 42 4.95 9.48 3.74
N ALA A 43 5.91 9.40 4.65
CA ALA A 43 6.86 10.48 4.95
C ALA A 43 6.15 11.81 5.24
N ASN A 44 5.16 11.74 6.14
CA ASN A 44 4.32 12.88 6.49
C ASN A 44 3.68 13.55 5.26
N GLY A 45 3.07 12.74 4.35
CA GLY A 45 2.52 13.23 3.09
C GLY A 45 3.57 13.86 2.17
N TYR A 46 4.78 13.29 2.14
CA TYR A 46 5.96 13.86 1.46
C TYR A 46 6.27 15.28 1.96
N GLY A 47 6.09 15.54 3.25
CA GLY A 47 6.30 16.85 3.88
C GLY A 47 5.11 17.80 3.81
N HIS A 48 3.98 17.38 3.23
CA HIS A 48 2.76 18.19 3.14
C HIS A 48 1.83 18.06 4.35
N GLY A 49 2.17 17.19 5.32
CA GLY A 49 1.31 16.84 6.45
C GLY A 49 0.39 15.65 6.13
N ALA A 50 0.63 14.49 6.72
CA ALA A 50 -0.03 13.23 6.34
C ALA A 50 -1.56 13.32 6.50
N VAL A 51 -2.05 13.77 7.66
CA VAL A 51 -3.47 13.83 7.98
C VAL A 51 -4.23 14.79 7.06
N GLN A 52 -3.69 16.01 6.83
CA GLN A 52 -4.31 17.02 6.00
C GLN A 52 -4.31 16.62 4.52
N THR A 53 -3.20 16.04 4.05
CA THR A 53 -3.06 15.50 2.70
C THR A 53 -4.04 14.35 2.46
N ALA A 54 -4.14 13.41 3.40
CA ALA A 54 -5.09 12.31 3.30
C ALA A 54 -6.55 12.79 3.28
N ARG A 55 -6.91 13.82 4.07
CA ARG A 55 -8.23 14.44 4.02
C ARG A 55 -8.52 15.09 2.68
N ALA A 56 -7.56 15.80 2.10
CA ALA A 56 -7.70 16.42 0.77
C ALA A 56 -7.88 15.35 -0.32
N PHE A 57 -7.10 14.28 -0.28
CA PHE A 57 -7.23 13.16 -1.20
C PHE A 57 -8.57 12.41 -1.04
N ALA A 58 -9.03 12.18 0.20
CA ALA A 58 -10.34 11.58 0.47
C ALA A 58 -11.47 12.44 -0.12
N ALA A 59 -11.41 13.77 0.07
CA ALA A 59 -12.36 14.72 -0.51
C ALA A 59 -12.31 14.72 -2.06
N GLY A 60 -11.17 14.36 -2.66
CA GLY A 60 -11.01 14.16 -4.10
C GLY A 60 -11.41 12.78 -4.61
N GLY A 61 -11.88 11.89 -3.71
CA GLY A 61 -12.36 10.55 -4.08
C GLY A 61 -11.28 9.46 -4.04
N ALA A 62 -10.25 9.60 -3.21
CA ALA A 62 -9.34 8.50 -2.91
C ALA A 62 -10.06 7.40 -2.13
N ASP A 63 -9.83 6.14 -2.54
CA ASP A 63 -10.51 4.97 -1.98
C ASP A 63 -9.75 4.35 -0.79
N ALA A 64 -8.42 4.53 -0.74
CA ALA A 64 -7.50 3.96 0.24
C ALA A 64 -6.23 4.80 0.32
N PHE A 65 -5.30 4.46 1.23
CA PHE A 65 -4.01 5.17 1.35
C PHE A 65 -2.84 4.21 1.51
N CYS A 66 -1.67 4.59 0.99
CA CYS A 66 -0.41 3.88 1.18
C CYS A 66 0.54 4.64 2.11
N LEU A 67 1.15 3.92 3.04
CA LEU A 67 2.10 4.43 4.02
C LEU A 67 3.43 3.66 3.91
N ALA A 68 4.51 4.20 4.50
CA ALA A 68 5.78 3.49 4.53
C ALA A 68 5.88 2.59 5.76
N THR A 69 5.39 3.02 6.92
CA THR A 69 5.52 2.33 8.21
C THR A 69 4.18 2.12 8.89
N VAL A 70 4.18 1.28 9.91
CA VAL A 70 2.98 0.99 10.72
C VAL A 70 2.58 2.21 11.53
N GLU A 71 3.54 2.95 12.06
CA GLU A 71 3.31 4.15 12.88
C GLU A 71 2.58 5.23 12.07
N GLU A 72 2.97 5.45 10.82
CA GLU A 72 2.26 6.37 9.91
C GLU A 72 0.80 5.93 9.67
N ALA A 73 0.56 4.63 9.59
CA ALA A 73 -0.81 4.09 9.41
C ALA A 73 -1.63 4.24 10.70
N VAL A 74 -1.03 4.03 11.87
CA VAL A 74 -1.67 4.24 13.18
C VAL A 74 -2.04 5.71 13.34
N GLU A 75 -1.16 6.66 12.99
CA GLU A 75 -1.47 8.09 13.02
C GLU A 75 -2.75 8.42 12.22
N LEU A 76 -2.91 7.84 11.02
CA LEU A 76 -4.14 8.04 10.25
C LEU A 76 -5.37 7.38 10.91
N ARG A 77 -5.23 6.20 11.50
CA ARG A 77 -6.33 5.58 12.26
C ARG A 77 -6.75 6.43 13.44
N GLU A 78 -5.81 6.95 14.22
CA GLU A 78 -6.07 7.85 15.34
C GLU A 78 -6.69 9.19 14.88
N ALA A 79 -6.36 9.66 13.68
CA ALA A 79 -6.99 10.81 13.05
C ALA A 79 -8.39 10.53 12.48
N GLY A 80 -8.92 9.30 12.65
CA GLY A 80 -10.30 8.91 12.32
C GLY A 80 -10.52 8.41 10.88
N PHE A 81 -9.46 8.06 10.15
CA PHE A 81 -9.61 7.48 8.82
C PHE A 81 -10.10 6.02 8.89
N SER A 82 -11.21 5.72 8.23
CA SER A 82 -11.78 4.38 8.10
C SER A 82 -11.44 3.69 6.77
N GLN A 83 -10.90 4.42 5.79
CA GLN A 83 -10.48 3.85 4.51
C GLN A 83 -9.39 2.79 4.70
N PRO A 84 -9.26 1.83 3.78
CA PRO A 84 -8.15 0.88 3.79
C PRO A 84 -6.79 1.58 3.82
N LEU A 85 -5.90 1.10 4.67
CA LEU A 85 -4.52 1.59 4.79
C LEU A 85 -3.58 0.45 4.47
N LEU A 86 -2.64 0.65 3.54
CA LEU A 86 -1.63 -0.32 3.17
C LEU A 86 -0.23 0.16 3.56
N VAL A 87 0.44 -0.57 4.42
CA VAL A 87 1.86 -0.36 4.70
C VAL A 87 2.69 -1.01 3.60
N LEU A 88 3.42 -0.19 2.84
CA LEU A 88 4.24 -0.62 1.69
C LEU A 88 5.61 -1.19 2.09
N GLY A 89 6.10 -0.83 3.27
CA GLY A 89 7.37 -1.32 3.81
C GLY A 89 7.29 -2.76 4.28
N CYS A 90 8.42 -3.46 4.29
CA CYS A 90 8.54 -4.72 5.00
C CYS A 90 8.54 -4.46 6.51
N CYS A 91 7.70 -5.18 7.24
CA CYS A 91 7.60 -5.07 8.68
C CYS A 91 8.29 -6.26 9.35
N LEU A 92 8.75 -6.05 10.59
CA LEU A 92 9.25 -7.13 11.43
C LEU A 92 8.08 -7.91 12.05
N PRO A 93 8.28 -9.19 12.42
CA PRO A 93 7.25 -10.02 13.07
C PRO A 93 6.57 -9.34 14.27
N ASP A 94 7.31 -8.58 15.07
CA ASP A 94 6.80 -7.90 16.27
C ASP A 94 5.73 -6.82 15.97
N ALA A 95 5.66 -6.34 14.73
CA ALA A 95 4.64 -5.39 14.31
C ALA A 95 3.27 -6.03 14.03
N ALA A 96 3.20 -7.35 13.95
CA ALA A 96 2.00 -8.06 13.49
C ALA A 96 0.76 -7.76 14.34
N GLU A 97 0.89 -7.75 15.66
CA GLU A 97 -0.24 -7.47 16.57
C GLU A 97 -0.77 -6.04 16.37
N LEU A 98 0.13 -5.06 16.25
CA LEU A 98 -0.24 -3.66 16.05
C LEU A 98 -0.98 -3.46 14.72
N ILE A 99 -0.48 -4.08 13.65
CA ILE A 99 -1.08 -4.06 12.31
C ILE A 99 -2.51 -4.60 12.36
N VAL A 100 -2.69 -5.78 12.94
CA VAL A 100 -3.99 -6.45 12.99
C VAL A 100 -4.96 -5.69 13.89
N ARG A 101 -4.51 -5.21 15.05
CA ARG A 101 -5.33 -4.45 16.01
C ARG A 101 -5.87 -3.15 15.42
N HIS A 102 -5.12 -2.50 14.55
CA HIS A 102 -5.50 -1.24 13.90
C HIS A 102 -6.14 -1.42 12.52
N ASP A 103 -6.48 -2.66 12.14
CA ASP A 103 -7.09 -2.95 10.85
C ASP A 103 -6.30 -2.37 9.65
N ILE A 104 -4.98 -2.60 9.65
CA ILE A 104 -4.04 -2.15 8.63
C ILE A 104 -3.72 -3.32 7.71
N SER A 105 -3.72 -3.11 6.39
CA SER A 105 -3.23 -4.10 5.42
C SER A 105 -1.69 -4.05 5.37
N ALA A 106 -1.05 -5.21 5.42
CA ALA A 106 0.41 -5.32 5.43
C ALA A 106 0.97 -5.82 4.10
N THR A 107 2.13 -5.31 3.70
CA THR A 107 2.92 -5.90 2.63
C THR A 107 3.63 -7.15 3.12
N VAL A 108 3.43 -8.27 2.42
CA VAL A 108 4.06 -9.55 2.73
C VAL A 108 4.95 -10.00 1.55
N CYS A 109 6.19 -10.37 1.86
CA CYS A 109 7.16 -10.94 0.93
C CYS A 109 8.02 -12.05 1.57
N ASP A 110 7.69 -12.47 2.81
CA ASP A 110 8.32 -13.61 3.48
C ASP A 110 7.31 -14.36 4.36
N MET A 111 7.58 -15.65 4.59
CA MET A 111 6.68 -16.54 5.34
C MET A 111 6.73 -16.31 6.85
N ALA A 112 7.85 -15.82 7.40
CA ALA A 112 7.95 -15.58 8.84
C ALA A 112 6.98 -14.49 9.27
N PHE A 113 6.95 -13.39 8.54
CA PHE A 113 6.01 -12.30 8.80
C PHE A 113 4.56 -12.70 8.50
N ALA A 114 4.29 -13.46 7.43
CA ALA A 114 2.95 -13.99 7.15
C ALA A 114 2.41 -14.84 8.30
N ARG A 115 3.24 -15.70 8.89
CA ARG A 115 2.87 -16.52 10.06
C ARG A 115 2.60 -15.66 11.30
N SER A 116 3.42 -14.65 11.57
CA SER A 116 3.19 -13.75 12.70
C SER A 116 1.86 -12.98 12.57
N LEU A 117 1.50 -12.53 11.36
CA LEU A 117 0.19 -11.93 11.08
C LEU A 117 -0.96 -12.93 11.33
N SER A 118 -0.81 -14.17 10.87
CA SER A 118 -1.78 -15.24 11.11
C SER A 118 -1.99 -15.50 12.61
N ASP A 119 -0.90 -15.60 13.37
CA ASP A 119 -0.97 -15.87 14.81
C ASP A 119 -1.60 -14.70 15.58
N ALA A 120 -1.23 -13.45 15.24
CA ALA A 120 -1.84 -12.25 15.81
C ALA A 120 -3.35 -12.16 15.50
N ALA A 121 -3.73 -12.42 14.25
CA ALA A 121 -5.13 -12.39 13.81
C ALA A 121 -5.97 -13.45 14.56
N ARG A 122 -5.45 -14.66 14.73
CA ARG A 122 -6.09 -15.72 15.50
C ARG A 122 -6.25 -15.34 16.98
N ALA A 123 -5.21 -14.77 17.58
CA ALA A 123 -5.24 -14.35 18.98
C ALA A 123 -6.29 -13.26 19.22
N LEU A 124 -6.50 -12.37 18.26
CA LEU A 124 -7.47 -11.29 18.32
C LEU A 124 -8.87 -11.70 17.77
N ASN A 125 -9.01 -12.94 17.26
CA ASN A 125 -10.22 -13.45 16.61
C ASN A 125 -10.73 -12.56 15.45
N VAL A 126 -9.81 -12.12 14.60
CA VAL A 126 -10.08 -11.32 13.40
C VAL A 126 -9.33 -11.91 12.21
N GLU A 127 -9.34 -11.24 11.05
CA GLU A 127 -8.60 -11.62 9.85
C GLU A 127 -7.53 -10.57 9.54
N ALA A 128 -6.29 -11.01 9.29
CA ALA A 128 -5.22 -10.14 8.80
C ALA A 128 -5.34 -9.95 7.30
N ARG A 129 -5.50 -8.71 6.84
CA ARG A 129 -5.47 -8.38 5.41
C ARG A 129 -4.05 -8.12 4.96
N ILE A 130 -3.67 -8.75 3.85
CA ILE A 130 -2.32 -8.63 3.33
C ILE A 130 -2.31 -8.37 1.82
N HIS A 131 -1.29 -7.66 1.37
CA HIS A 131 -0.91 -7.56 -0.04
C HIS A 131 0.44 -8.22 -0.27
N ILE A 132 0.50 -9.20 -1.14
CA ILE A 132 1.77 -9.83 -1.51
C ILE A 132 2.47 -8.97 -2.55
N LYS A 133 3.72 -8.61 -2.28
CA LYS A 133 4.54 -7.81 -3.16
C LYS A 133 5.44 -8.67 -4.04
N LEU A 134 5.43 -8.37 -5.36
CA LEU A 134 6.31 -8.96 -6.34
C LEU A 134 7.42 -7.97 -6.71
N ASP A 135 8.63 -8.48 -6.86
CA ASP A 135 9.72 -7.75 -7.49
C ASP A 135 9.83 -8.17 -8.96
N THR A 136 9.28 -7.35 -9.82
CA THR A 136 9.30 -7.57 -11.28
C THR A 136 10.53 -6.98 -11.97
N GLY A 137 11.41 -6.34 -11.19
CA GLY A 137 12.64 -5.74 -11.71
C GLY A 137 13.08 -4.46 -11.02
N MET A 138 12.36 -4.01 -9.95
CA MET A 138 12.79 -2.86 -9.14
C MET A 138 14.05 -3.17 -8.33
N GLY A 139 14.26 -4.45 -7.91
CA GLY A 139 15.46 -4.89 -7.19
C GLY A 139 15.54 -4.39 -5.75
N ARG A 140 14.40 -4.23 -5.07
CA ARG A 140 14.39 -3.67 -3.72
C ARG A 140 13.74 -4.59 -2.68
N ILE A 141 12.46 -4.86 -2.80
CA ILE A 141 11.68 -5.76 -1.94
C ILE A 141 10.60 -6.47 -2.78
N GLY A 142 10.25 -7.68 -2.37
CA GLY A 142 9.23 -8.49 -3.02
C GLY A 142 9.73 -9.90 -3.33
N ILE A 143 8.81 -10.81 -3.57
CA ILE A 143 9.12 -12.14 -4.08
C ILE A 143 9.30 -12.11 -5.59
N LEU A 144 10.06 -13.04 -6.12
CA LEU A 144 10.24 -13.15 -7.57
C LEU A 144 8.96 -13.67 -8.23
N PRO A 145 8.57 -13.15 -9.41
CA PRO A 145 7.39 -13.57 -10.14
C PRO A 145 7.33 -15.10 -10.38
N GLU A 146 8.47 -15.72 -10.60
CA GLU A 146 8.62 -17.15 -10.89
C GLU A 146 8.22 -18.04 -9.71
N THR A 147 8.39 -17.56 -8.47
CA THR A 147 8.03 -18.28 -7.23
C THR A 147 6.70 -17.82 -6.64
N CYS A 148 6.06 -16.82 -7.25
CA CYS A 148 4.88 -16.16 -6.71
C CYS A 148 3.73 -17.13 -6.43
N SER A 149 3.41 -18.02 -7.37
CA SER A 149 2.25 -18.89 -7.23
C SER A 149 2.39 -19.90 -6.08
N ASP A 150 3.60 -20.39 -5.81
CA ASP A 150 3.87 -21.31 -4.71
C ASP A 150 3.82 -20.57 -3.37
N PHE A 151 4.45 -19.42 -3.30
CA PHE A 151 4.41 -18.55 -2.11
C PHE A 151 2.98 -18.14 -1.74
N VAL A 152 2.19 -17.68 -2.72
CA VAL A 152 0.79 -17.31 -2.51
C VAL A 152 -0.05 -18.48 -2.03
N ALA A 153 0.18 -19.69 -2.56
CA ALA A 153 -0.53 -20.89 -2.12
C ALA A 153 -0.16 -21.28 -0.67
N GLU A 154 1.11 -21.14 -0.28
CA GLU A 154 1.54 -21.38 1.10
C GLU A 154 0.90 -20.35 2.06
N VAL A 155 0.94 -19.07 1.71
CA VAL A 155 0.30 -18.02 2.52
C VAL A 155 -1.22 -18.22 2.61
N ALA A 156 -1.88 -18.62 1.53
CA ALA A 156 -3.32 -18.89 1.52
C ALA A 156 -3.73 -20.07 2.41
N SER A 157 -2.79 -20.95 2.79
CA SER A 157 -3.03 -22.05 3.73
C SER A 157 -2.99 -21.62 5.20
N LEU A 158 -2.50 -20.41 5.50
CA LEU A 158 -2.45 -19.87 6.85
C LEU A 158 -3.85 -19.50 7.34
N PRO A 159 -4.22 -19.87 8.57
CA PRO A 159 -5.51 -19.48 9.12
C PRO A 159 -5.59 -17.98 9.41
N ALA A 160 -6.78 -17.41 9.32
CA ALA A 160 -7.07 -16.02 9.62
C ALA A 160 -6.23 -14.99 8.80
N VAL A 161 -5.84 -15.35 7.57
CA VAL A 161 -5.14 -14.47 6.63
C VAL A 161 -5.97 -14.31 5.37
N CYS A 162 -6.24 -13.08 4.97
CA CYS A 162 -6.86 -12.72 3.70
C CYS A 162 -5.84 -12.12 2.75
N ILE A 163 -5.57 -12.78 1.65
CA ILE A 163 -4.77 -12.21 0.57
C ILE A 163 -5.66 -11.23 -0.21
N GLU A 164 -5.71 -9.98 0.28
CA GLU A 164 -6.51 -8.91 -0.31
C GLU A 164 -5.95 -8.48 -1.66
N GLY A 165 -4.62 -8.41 -1.78
CA GLY A 165 -3.99 -7.89 -2.99
C GLY A 165 -2.70 -8.55 -3.42
N LEU A 166 -2.39 -8.34 -4.71
CA LEU A 166 -1.06 -8.54 -5.29
C LEU A 166 -0.59 -7.24 -5.93
N TYR A 167 0.68 -6.90 -5.78
CA TYR A 167 1.20 -5.69 -6.41
C TYR A 167 2.68 -5.74 -6.76
N THR A 168 3.08 -4.82 -7.63
CA THR A 168 4.47 -4.53 -7.94
C THR A 168 4.73 -3.03 -7.94
N HIS A 169 5.99 -2.63 -8.00
CA HIS A 169 6.42 -1.24 -8.15
C HIS A 169 7.33 -1.11 -9.37
N PHE A 170 6.99 -0.17 -10.25
CA PHE A 170 7.79 0.10 -11.43
C PHE A 170 9.03 0.92 -11.05
N SER A 171 10.15 0.63 -11.68
CA SER A 171 11.41 1.32 -11.40
C SER A 171 11.52 2.68 -12.08
N SER A 172 10.95 2.81 -13.30
CA SER A 172 11.18 3.94 -14.18
C SER A 172 10.00 4.14 -15.15
N ALA A 173 8.75 4.18 -14.64
CA ALA A 173 7.58 4.32 -15.51
C ALA A 173 7.48 5.71 -16.17
N ASP A 174 8.20 6.70 -15.68
CA ASP A 174 8.35 8.05 -16.23
C ASP A 174 9.42 8.16 -17.32
N ASP A 175 10.30 7.16 -17.48
CA ASP A 175 11.33 7.13 -18.51
C ASP A 175 10.77 6.55 -19.81
N GLN A 176 10.55 7.43 -20.80
CA GLN A 176 10.08 7.06 -22.14
C GLN A 176 11.17 6.45 -23.05
N ALA A 177 12.44 6.52 -22.63
CA ALA A 177 13.57 6.01 -23.43
C ALA A 177 13.77 4.50 -23.27
N THR A 178 13.08 3.85 -22.32
CA THR A 178 13.20 2.41 -22.05
C THR A 178 11.85 1.68 -22.12
N ASP A 179 11.90 0.44 -22.60
CA ASP A 179 10.74 -0.47 -22.58
C ASP A 179 10.65 -1.30 -21.29
N PHE A 180 11.47 -0.98 -20.30
CA PHE A 180 11.58 -1.80 -19.09
C PHE A 180 10.27 -1.88 -18.29
N THR A 181 9.49 -0.82 -18.27
CA THR A 181 8.17 -0.83 -17.62
C THR A 181 7.23 -1.86 -18.25
N ASN A 182 7.21 -1.97 -19.59
CA ASN A 182 6.42 -3.00 -20.27
C ASN A 182 6.89 -4.42 -19.93
N HIS A 183 8.20 -4.62 -19.79
CA HIS A 183 8.76 -5.88 -19.30
C HIS A 183 8.27 -6.21 -17.87
N GLN A 184 8.29 -5.22 -16.95
CA GLN A 184 7.75 -5.39 -15.60
C GLN A 184 6.25 -5.72 -15.60
N ILE A 185 5.47 -5.06 -16.46
CA ILE A 185 4.04 -5.32 -16.63
C ILE A 185 3.80 -6.75 -17.11
N ALA A 186 4.55 -7.22 -18.10
CA ALA A 186 4.41 -8.59 -18.61
C ALA A 186 4.69 -9.62 -17.51
N ARG A 187 5.82 -9.50 -16.81
CA ARG A 187 6.18 -10.38 -15.68
C ARG A 187 5.12 -10.37 -14.57
N PHE A 188 4.56 -9.20 -14.27
CA PHE A 188 3.52 -9.08 -13.25
C PHE A 188 2.22 -9.78 -13.69
N ARG A 189 1.79 -9.61 -14.95
CA ARG A 189 0.61 -10.29 -15.50
C ARG A 189 0.76 -11.81 -15.47
N ASP A 190 1.90 -12.31 -15.89
CA ASP A 190 2.19 -13.76 -15.87
C ASP A 190 2.09 -14.35 -14.46
N ALA A 191 2.63 -13.64 -13.45
CA ALA A 191 2.53 -14.04 -12.06
C ALA A 191 1.09 -14.01 -11.54
N VAL A 192 0.32 -12.95 -11.83
CA VAL A 192 -1.11 -12.86 -11.48
C VAL A 192 -1.90 -14.02 -12.10
N ASP A 193 -1.64 -14.34 -13.36
CA ASP A 193 -2.33 -15.43 -14.04
C ASP A 193 -1.93 -16.80 -13.46
N ALA A 194 -0.67 -16.97 -13.05
CA ALA A 194 -0.22 -18.17 -12.35
C ALA A 194 -0.95 -18.36 -11.01
N VAL A 195 -1.13 -17.30 -10.23
CA VAL A 195 -1.90 -17.31 -8.98
C VAL A 195 -3.38 -17.66 -9.25
N ARG A 196 -3.97 -17.05 -10.26
CA ARG A 196 -5.38 -17.32 -10.66
C ARG A 196 -5.61 -18.77 -11.09
N ARG A 197 -4.63 -19.40 -11.78
CA ARG A 197 -4.71 -20.82 -12.15
C ARG A 197 -4.75 -21.76 -10.94
N ARG A 198 -4.23 -21.32 -9.78
CA ARG A 198 -4.37 -22.06 -8.50
C ARG A 198 -5.72 -21.81 -7.79
N GLY A 199 -6.63 -21.07 -8.41
CA GLY A 199 -7.95 -20.76 -7.82
C GLY A 199 -7.93 -19.59 -6.83
N ILE A 200 -6.78 -18.96 -6.60
CA ILE A 200 -6.66 -17.80 -5.68
C ILE A 200 -6.93 -16.53 -6.48
N ARG A 201 -7.85 -15.69 -5.97
CA ARG A 201 -8.34 -14.49 -6.66
C ARG A 201 -8.28 -13.27 -5.73
N PRO A 202 -7.12 -12.64 -5.55
CA PRO A 202 -7.04 -11.39 -4.78
C PRO A 202 -7.96 -10.33 -5.35
N ALA A 203 -8.65 -9.59 -4.47
CA ALA A 203 -9.62 -8.58 -4.87
C ALA A 203 -8.97 -7.35 -5.52
N VAL A 204 -7.70 -7.08 -5.17
CA VAL A 204 -6.96 -5.90 -5.60
C VAL A 204 -5.68 -6.31 -6.33
N ILE A 205 -5.54 -5.86 -7.57
CA ILE A 205 -4.32 -6.02 -8.35
C ILE A 205 -3.84 -4.63 -8.71
N HIS A 206 -2.65 -4.24 -8.23
CA HIS A 206 -2.17 -2.89 -8.48
C HIS A 206 -0.68 -2.81 -8.81
N ALA A 207 -0.32 -1.81 -9.59
CA ALA A 207 1.05 -1.49 -9.96
C ALA A 207 1.15 -0.01 -10.27
N SER A 208 2.23 0.61 -9.83
CA SER A 208 2.54 2.02 -10.10
C SER A 208 4.01 2.32 -9.75
N ASN A 209 4.42 3.56 -9.86
CA ASN A 209 5.66 4.08 -9.30
C ASN A 209 5.44 5.41 -8.57
#